data_411200701a894102262a25a6117b2daf
#
_entry.id   411200701a894102262a25a6117b2daf
#
_cell.length_a   1.000
_cell.length_b   1.000
_cell.length_c   1.000
_cell.angle_alpha   90.00
_cell.angle_beta   90.00
_cell.angle_gamma   90.00
#
_symmetry.space_group_name_H-M   'P 1'
#
loop_
_entity.id
_entity.type
_entity.pdbx_description
1 polymer ?
#
loop_
_entity_poly.entity_id
_entity_poly.type
_entity_poly.pdbx_seq_one_letter_code
_entity_poly.pdbx_strand_id
1 'polypeptide(L)'
;MNIVVIGGVAAGTKTAAKLMRQDRSAKVTVYTKSKDISYAGCGLPYYVGGSIESREELIVNTPEKYMGLTGVEVKTEMEAVSVDAAAKTVTFANGEVVPYDKLVIATGAVPFVPNVAGTEKKGVFTMRTP
;
A
#
# COMPACT_ATOMS: atom_id res chain seq x y z
N MET A 1 -20.20 9.31 -1.75
CA MET A 1 -18.92 9.77 -2.35
C MET A 1 -17.98 8.59 -2.47
N ASN A 2 -17.40 8.36 -3.65
CA ASN A 2 -16.46 7.26 -3.91
C ASN A 2 -15.02 7.78 -3.80
N ILE A 3 -14.24 7.27 -2.85
CA ILE A 3 -12.86 7.70 -2.62
C ILE A 3 -11.94 6.52 -2.88
N VAL A 4 -11.04 6.69 -3.86
CA VAL A 4 -10.00 5.72 -4.19
C VAL A 4 -8.69 6.14 -3.52
N VAL A 5 -8.03 5.19 -2.86
CA VAL A 5 -6.72 5.37 -2.24
C VAL A 5 -5.74 4.39 -2.88
N ILE A 6 -4.67 4.88 -3.49
CA ILE A 6 -3.61 4.05 -4.08
C ILE A 6 -2.45 3.95 -3.09
N GLY A 7 -2.23 2.74 -2.56
CA GLY A 7 -1.18 2.43 -1.59
C GLY A 7 -1.72 1.96 -0.24
N GLY A 8 -1.36 0.76 0.17
CA GLY A 8 -1.91 0.01 1.30
C GLY A 8 -1.03 -0.06 2.55
N VAL A 9 -0.01 0.79 2.70
CA VAL A 9 0.87 0.74 3.87
C VAL A 9 0.56 1.90 4.84
N ALA A 10 1.53 2.68 5.27
CA ALA A 10 1.35 3.65 6.36
C ALA A 10 0.41 4.81 5.98
N ALA A 11 0.75 5.56 4.92
CA ALA A 11 0.02 6.78 4.56
C ALA A 11 -1.40 6.48 4.06
N GLY A 12 -1.54 5.50 3.15
CA GLY A 12 -2.82 5.17 2.55
C GLY A 12 -3.82 4.60 3.55
N THR A 13 -3.42 3.61 4.36
CA THR A 13 -4.30 3.02 5.38
C THR A 13 -4.68 4.05 6.44
N LYS A 14 -3.73 4.88 6.89
CA LYS A 14 -4.04 5.92 7.89
C LYS A 14 -5.03 6.96 7.35
N THR A 15 -4.84 7.38 6.11
CA THR A 15 -5.74 8.33 5.44
C THR A 15 -7.13 7.73 5.25
N ALA A 16 -7.22 6.51 4.73
CA ALA A 16 -8.49 5.82 4.53
C ALA A 16 -9.29 5.65 5.83
N ALA A 17 -8.64 5.19 6.89
CA ALA A 17 -9.27 5.08 8.21
C ALA A 17 -9.71 6.44 8.78
N LYS A 18 -8.97 7.52 8.52
CA LYS A 18 -9.37 8.87 8.93
C LYS A 18 -10.60 9.35 8.16
N LEU A 19 -10.64 9.13 6.84
CA LEU A 19 -11.77 9.49 6.00
C LEU A 19 -13.06 8.79 6.46
N MET A 20 -13.02 7.48 6.71
CA MET A 20 -14.17 6.73 7.22
C MET A 20 -14.63 7.19 8.60
N ARG A 21 -13.74 7.70 9.46
CA ARG A 21 -14.16 8.29 10.75
C ARG A 21 -14.83 9.66 10.59
N GLN A 22 -14.47 10.41 9.55
CA GLN A 22 -15.05 11.73 9.28
C GLN A 22 -16.37 11.65 8.52
N ASP A 23 -16.49 10.69 7.60
CA ASP A 23 -17.73 10.49 6.83
C ASP A 23 -17.95 8.98 6.61
N ARG A 24 -18.82 8.40 7.42
CA ARG A 24 -19.21 6.99 7.36
C ARG A 24 -20.10 6.66 6.17
N SER A 25 -20.65 7.67 5.48
CA SER A 25 -21.45 7.50 4.26
C SER A 25 -20.58 7.38 3.01
N ALA A 26 -19.29 7.74 3.09
CA ALA A 26 -18.37 7.61 1.98
C ALA A 26 -18.00 6.14 1.74
N LYS A 27 -17.85 5.77 0.48
CA LYS A 27 -17.24 4.50 0.09
C LYS A 27 -15.73 4.75 -0.10
N VAL A 28 -14.91 4.21 0.80
CA VAL A 28 -13.45 4.33 0.73
C VAL A 28 -12.86 2.96 0.39
N THR A 29 -12.12 2.86 -0.72
CA THR A 29 -11.45 1.63 -1.13
C THR A 29 -9.96 1.89 -1.32
N VAL A 30 -9.13 1.07 -0.68
CA VAL A 30 -7.67 1.07 -0.83
C VAL A 30 -7.27 0.04 -1.86
N TYR A 31 -6.48 0.44 -2.84
CA TYR A 31 -5.86 -0.43 -3.83
C TYR A 31 -4.36 -0.47 -3.63
N THR A 32 -3.78 -1.65 -3.62
CA THR A 32 -2.34 -1.82 -3.47
C THR A 32 -1.82 -2.93 -4.37
N LYS A 33 -0.64 -2.74 -4.97
CA LYS A 33 0.01 -3.77 -5.77
C LYS A 33 0.57 -4.93 -4.95
N SER A 34 0.80 -4.69 -3.66
CA SER A 34 1.36 -5.69 -2.75
C SER A 34 0.27 -6.65 -2.26
N LYS A 35 0.67 -7.87 -1.96
CA LYS A 35 -0.15 -8.86 -1.25
C LYS A 35 -0.47 -8.40 0.17
N ASP A 36 0.50 -7.78 0.84
CA ASP A 36 0.38 -7.34 2.22
C ASP A 36 0.05 -5.85 2.33
N ILE A 37 -0.67 -5.52 3.38
CA ILE A 37 -0.98 -4.15 3.77
C ILE A 37 -0.49 -3.88 5.19
N SER A 38 -0.40 -2.60 5.55
CA SER A 38 -0.19 -2.19 6.96
C SER A 38 0.98 -2.92 7.64
N TYR A 39 2.05 -3.20 6.90
CA TYR A 39 3.24 -3.83 7.47
C TYR A 39 4.17 -2.81 8.13
N ALA A 40 4.93 -3.28 9.13
CA ALA A 40 5.91 -2.51 9.87
C ALA A 40 7.22 -2.40 9.07
N GLY A 41 7.32 -1.41 8.16
CA GLY A 41 8.55 -1.17 7.40
C GLY A 41 9.78 -0.87 8.28
N CYS A 42 9.57 -0.28 9.46
CA CYS A 42 10.62 -0.07 10.46
C CYS A 42 11.08 -1.37 11.14
N GLY A 43 10.29 -2.44 11.05
CA GLY A 43 10.65 -3.76 11.58
C GLY A 43 11.57 -4.58 10.66
N LEU A 44 11.68 -4.21 9.38
CA LEU A 44 12.46 -4.97 8.40
C LEU A 44 13.94 -5.17 8.80
N PRO A 45 14.67 -4.17 9.32
CA PRO A 45 16.04 -4.38 9.79
C PRO A 45 16.13 -5.40 10.93
N TYR A 46 15.15 -5.40 11.82
CA TYR A 46 15.10 -6.32 12.96
C TYR A 46 14.77 -7.75 12.52
N TYR A 47 13.93 -7.90 11.49
CA TYR A 47 13.66 -9.19 10.87
C TYR A 47 14.90 -9.74 10.17
N VAL A 48 15.60 -8.93 9.38
CA VAL A 48 16.87 -9.33 8.74
C VAL A 48 17.95 -9.65 9.78
N GLY A 49 17.97 -8.91 10.90
CA GLY A 49 18.91 -9.14 12.02
C GLY A 49 18.52 -10.28 12.97
N GLY A 50 17.37 -10.95 12.74
CA GLY A 50 16.92 -12.09 13.55
C GLY A 50 16.29 -11.74 14.90
N SER A 51 16.02 -10.45 15.17
CA SER A 51 15.31 -10.02 16.39
C SER A 51 13.78 -10.16 16.27
N ILE A 52 13.27 -10.16 15.06
CA ILE A 52 11.90 -10.56 14.69
C ILE A 52 12.05 -11.91 14.00
N GLU A 53 11.37 -12.93 14.52
CA GLU A 53 11.61 -14.31 14.10
C GLU A 53 10.78 -14.71 12.90
N SER A 54 9.58 -14.13 12.74
CA SER A 54 8.69 -14.47 11.65
C SER A 54 8.28 -13.25 10.82
N ARG A 55 8.05 -13.47 9.53
CA ARG A 55 7.55 -12.46 8.59
C ARG A 55 6.16 -11.94 8.99
N GLU A 56 5.36 -12.81 9.58
CA GLU A 56 3.98 -12.53 10.02
C GLU A 56 3.94 -11.45 11.10
N GLU A 57 4.96 -11.36 11.94
CA GLU A 57 5.08 -10.31 12.97
C GLU A 57 5.25 -8.91 12.38
N LEU A 58 5.70 -8.80 11.14
CA LEU A 58 5.75 -7.53 10.41
C LEU A 58 4.37 -7.06 9.94
N ILE A 59 3.39 -7.96 9.80
CA ILE A 59 2.07 -7.66 9.27
C ILE A 59 1.15 -7.18 10.40
N VAL A 60 0.97 -5.88 10.50
CA VAL A 60 0.15 -5.26 11.55
C VAL A 60 -1.34 -5.57 11.37
N ASN A 61 -1.83 -5.49 10.12
CA ASN A 61 -3.20 -5.84 9.78
C ASN A 61 -3.26 -6.60 8.46
N THR A 62 -4.16 -7.58 8.38
CA THR A 62 -4.63 -8.13 7.11
C THR A 62 -5.74 -7.27 6.53
N PRO A 63 -6.09 -7.40 5.23
CA PRO A 63 -7.24 -6.72 4.63
C PRO A 63 -8.54 -6.89 5.41
N GLU A 64 -8.82 -8.12 5.85
CA GLU A 64 -10.05 -8.47 6.59
C GLU A 64 -10.07 -7.82 7.97
N LYS A 65 -8.96 -7.92 8.70
CA LYS A 65 -8.82 -7.27 10.02
C LYS A 65 -8.96 -5.76 9.90
N TYR A 66 -8.32 -5.17 8.89
CA TYR A 66 -8.38 -3.74 8.65
C TYR A 66 -9.79 -3.28 8.27
N MET A 67 -10.49 -4.02 7.41
CA MET A 67 -11.89 -3.77 7.06
C MET A 67 -12.81 -3.85 8.30
N GLY A 68 -12.64 -4.88 9.14
CA GLY A 68 -13.42 -5.03 10.38
C GLY A 68 -13.21 -3.86 11.35
N LEU A 69 -12.00 -3.30 11.43
CA LEU A 69 -11.67 -2.19 12.33
C LEU A 69 -12.11 -0.82 11.79
N THR A 70 -12.14 -0.64 10.48
CA THR A 70 -12.26 0.71 9.88
C THR A 70 -13.46 0.87 8.95
N GLY A 71 -14.04 -0.22 8.45
CA GLY A 71 -15.05 -0.21 7.40
C GLY A 71 -14.49 0.07 6.00
N VAL A 72 -13.16 0.12 5.84
CA VAL A 72 -12.48 0.37 4.56
C VAL A 72 -12.24 -0.93 3.82
N GLU A 73 -12.73 -1.01 2.59
CA GLU A 73 -12.41 -2.12 1.69
C GLU A 73 -10.95 -2.02 1.21
N VAL A 74 -10.25 -3.14 1.16
CA VAL A 74 -8.88 -3.21 0.62
C VAL A 74 -8.82 -4.25 -0.49
N LYS A 75 -8.28 -3.84 -1.65
CA LYS A 75 -7.98 -4.70 -2.79
C LYS A 75 -6.47 -4.80 -2.96
N THR A 76 -5.94 -5.98 -2.70
CA THR A 76 -4.52 -6.31 -2.88
C THR A 76 -4.24 -6.79 -4.30
N GLU A 77 -2.96 -6.83 -4.70
CA GLU A 77 -2.50 -7.27 -6.02
C GLU A 77 -3.11 -6.47 -7.17
N MET A 78 -3.50 -5.22 -6.87
CA MET A 78 -4.10 -4.26 -7.79
C MET A 78 -3.12 -3.11 -8.04
N GLU A 79 -2.28 -3.26 -9.05
CA GLU A 79 -1.31 -2.22 -9.43
C GLU A 79 -1.98 -1.15 -10.30
N ALA A 80 -2.01 0.08 -9.79
CA ALA A 80 -2.47 1.23 -10.57
C ALA A 80 -1.39 1.63 -11.58
N VAL A 81 -1.74 1.67 -12.86
CA VAL A 81 -0.80 1.98 -13.96
C VAL A 81 -1.01 3.35 -14.57
N SER A 82 -2.24 3.89 -14.51
CA SER A 82 -2.50 5.25 -14.96
C SER A 82 -3.67 5.89 -14.23
N VAL A 83 -3.69 7.23 -14.25
CA VAL A 83 -4.79 8.06 -13.72
C VAL A 83 -5.20 9.04 -14.80
N ASP A 84 -6.48 9.06 -15.13
CA ASP A 84 -7.09 10.12 -15.92
C ASP A 84 -7.81 11.10 -14.97
N ALA A 85 -7.23 12.27 -14.80
CA ALA A 85 -7.76 13.29 -13.90
C ALA A 85 -9.00 13.99 -14.46
N ALA A 86 -9.14 14.06 -15.78
CA ALA A 86 -10.30 14.67 -16.46
C ALA A 86 -11.51 13.75 -16.39
N ALA A 87 -11.33 12.47 -16.72
CA ALA A 87 -12.36 11.44 -16.60
C ALA A 87 -12.57 10.96 -15.16
N LYS A 88 -11.67 11.31 -14.23
CA LYS A 88 -11.65 10.82 -12.84
C LYS A 88 -11.68 9.31 -12.75
N THR A 89 -10.74 8.66 -13.42
CA THR A 89 -10.59 7.21 -13.40
C THR A 89 -9.16 6.79 -13.08
N VAL A 90 -9.02 5.60 -12.48
CA VAL A 90 -7.76 4.89 -12.29
C VAL A 90 -7.81 3.61 -13.10
N THR A 91 -6.79 3.36 -13.92
CA THR A 91 -6.62 2.10 -14.64
C THR A 91 -5.61 1.22 -13.91
N PHE A 92 -5.94 -0.05 -13.75
CA PHE A 92 -5.10 -1.06 -13.12
C PHE A 92 -4.46 -1.99 -14.16
N ALA A 93 -3.37 -2.67 -13.79
CA ALA A 93 -2.61 -3.55 -14.66
C ALA A 93 -3.43 -4.73 -15.22
N ASN A 94 -4.48 -5.14 -14.52
CA ASN A 94 -5.43 -6.18 -14.97
C ASN A 94 -6.47 -5.67 -15.98
N GLY A 95 -6.40 -4.39 -16.38
CA GLY A 95 -7.35 -3.74 -17.30
C GLY A 95 -8.59 -3.15 -16.63
N GLU A 96 -8.79 -3.35 -15.32
CA GLU A 96 -9.92 -2.74 -14.60
C GLU A 96 -9.78 -1.21 -14.58
N VAL A 97 -10.88 -0.51 -14.86
CA VAL A 97 -10.97 0.96 -14.77
C VAL A 97 -11.97 1.33 -13.69
N VAL A 98 -11.50 2.06 -12.69
CA VAL A 98 -12.31 2.43 -11.50
C VAL A 98 -12.53 3.94 -11.47
N PRO A 99 -13.79 4.40 -11.48
CA PRO A 99 -14.10 5.82 -11.32
C PRO A 99 -13.97 6.25 -9.84
N TYR A 100 -13.67 7.54 -9.65
CA TYR A 100 -13.59 8.14 -8.31
C TYR A 100 -14.16 9.57 -8.26
N ASP A 101 -14.66 9.96 -7.10
CA ASP A 101 -14.96 11.37 -6.79
C ASP A 101 -13.72 12.08 -6.26
N LYS A 102 -12.96 11.39 -5.40
CA LYS A 102 -11.68 11.85 -4.83
C LYS A 102 -10.64 10.73 -4.92
N LEU A 103 -9.39 11.12 -5.18
CA LEU A 103 -8.25 10.23 -5.27
C LEU A 103 -7.17 10.63 -4.26
N VAL A 104 -6.64 9.62 -3.57
CA VAL A 104 -5.47 9.76 -2.71
C VAL A 104 -4.34 8.91 -3.29
N ILE A 105 -3.20 9.53 -3.58
CA ILE A 105 -2.00 8.86 -4.06
C ILE A 105 -1.03 8.73 -2.88
N ALA A 106 -0.83 7.50 -2.42
CA ALA A 106 0.01 7.15 -1.27
C ALA A 106 0.96 6.00 -1.61
N THR A 107 1.53 6.02 -2.82
CA THR A 107 2.35 4.94 -3.40
C THR A 107 3.70 4.77 -2.72
N GLY A 108 4.11 5.71 -1.86
CA GLY A 108 5.38 5.67 -1.16
C GLY A 108 6.57 5.95 -2.08
N ALA A 109 7.69 5.28 -1.81
CA ALA A 109 8.95 5.44 -2.53
C ALA A 109 9.56 4.09 -2.87
N VAL A 110 10.49 4.08 -3.80
CA VAL A 110 11.38 2.95 -4.09
C VAL A 110 12.78 3.24 -3.54
N PRO A 111 13.55 2.22 -3.13
CA PRO A 111 14.93 2.43 -2.71
C PRO A 111 15.77 3.00 -3.85
N PHE A 112 16.50 4.06 -3.55
CA PHE A 112 17.53 4.57 -4.46
C PHE A 112 18.81 3.75 -4.27
N VAL A 113 19.32 3.18 -5.35
CA VAL A 113 20.59 2.47 -5.35
C VAL A 113 21.64 3.39 -5.98
N PRO A 114 22.63 3.87 -5.22
CA PRO A 114 23.68 4.73 -5.76
C PRO A 114 24.54 3.96 -6.75
N ASN A 115 25.12 4.67 -7.73
CA ASN A 115 26.04 4.06 -8.70
C ASN A 115 27.42 3.81 -8.06
N VAL A 116 27.49 2.77 -7.23
CA VAL A 116 28.69 2.31 -6.52
C VAL A 116 29.05 0.94 -7.05
N ALA A 117 30.34 0.71 -7.36
CA ALA A 117 30.83 -0.57 -7.86
C ALA A 117 30.48 -1.70 -6.87
N GLY A 118 29.90 -2.78 -7.38
CA GLY A 118 29.54 -3.95 -6.60
C GLY A 118 28.06 -4.02 -6.19
N THR A 119 27.25 -2.99 -6.45
CA THR A 119 25.80 -3.01 -6.17
C THR A 119 25.04 -4.05 -7.00
N GLU A 120 25.63 -4.46 -8.13
CA GLU A 120 25.10 -5.50 -9.02
C GLU A 120 25.47 -6.94 -8.59
N LYS A 121 26.28 -7.09 -7.56
CA LYS A 121 26.77 -8.41 -7.13
C LYS A 121 25.68 -9.21 -6.41
N LYS A 122 25.78 -10.54 -6.56
CA LYS A 122 24.94 -11.49 -5.81
C LYS A 122 25.12 -11.27 -4.31
N GLY A 123 24.01 -11.21 -3.58
CA GLY A 123 24.00 -10.98 -2.13
C GLY A 123 23.82 -9.51 -1.74
N VAL A 124 23.72 -8.58 -2.72
CA VAL A 124 23.37 -7.19 -2.49
C VAL A 124 21.86 -7.01 -2.74
N PHE A 125 21.15 -6.53 -1.75
CA PHE A 125 19.70 -6.37 -1.78
C PHE A 125 19.28 -4.97 -1.31
N THR A 126 18.10 -4.54 -1.77
CA THR A 126 17.42 -3.38 -1.20
C THR A 126 16.37 -3.85 -0.20
N MET A 127 16.13 -3.07 0.85
CA MET A 127 15.14 -3.39 1.88
C MET A 127 13.93 -2.46 1.75
N ARG A 128 12.76 -3.01 1.38
CA ARG A 128 11.55 -2.21 1.18
C ARG A 128 10.26 -2.90 1.63
N THR A 129 10.11 -4.18 1.37
CA THR A 129 8.91 -4.97 1.66
C THR A 129 9.27 -6.22 2.46
N PRO A 130 8.33 -6.77 3.26
CA PRO A 130 8.52 -8.05 3.94
C PRO A 130 8.78 -9.23 3.01
#